data_1d8a29434bd141c9220feaea5c42cdd2
#
_entry.id   1d8a29434bd141c9220feaea5c42cdd2
#
_cell.length_a   1.000
_cell.length_b   1.000
_cell.length_c   1.000
_cell.angle_alpha   90.00
_cell.angle_beta   90.00
_cell.angle_gamma   90.00
#
_symmetry.space_group_name_H-M   'P 1'
#
loop_
_entity.id
_entity.type
_entity.pdbx_description
1 polymer ?
#
loop_
_entity_poly.entity_id
_entity_poly.type
_entity_poly.pdbx_seq_one_letter_code
_entity_poly.pdbx_strand_id
1 'polypeptide(L)'
;MNDLDHREQAQLGLKYIEDSVVNLLTRHPKGLTPSAIGEVLGLSAELEPKHRDMIAAGVLELLMRSGRILWDEASRTYVDNPDRS
;
A
#
# COMPACT_ATOMS: atom_id res chain seq x y z
N MET A 1 -20.03 -22.40 7.32
CA MET A 1 -18.66 -22.31 7.84
C MET A 1 -17.75 -21.70 6.76
N ASN A 2 -16.85 -20.87 7.20
CA ASN A 2 -15.90 -20.25 6.30
C ASN A 2 -14.81 -21.26 5.95
N ASP A 3 -14.59 -21.50 4.67
CA ASP A 3 -13.61 -22.47 4.19
C ASP A 3 -12.18 -21.97 4.25
N LEU A 4 -11.99 -20.65 4.47
CA LEU A 4 -10.68 -20.06 4.58
C LEU A 4 -10.27 -19.97 6.04
N ASP A 5 -9.02 -20.34 6.35
CA ASP A 5 -8.52 -20.12 7.69
C ASP A 5 -8.10 -18.65 7.87
N HIS A 6 -7.75 -18.27 9.09
CA HIS A 6 -7.41 -16.88 9.40
C HIS A 6 -6.20 -16.37 8.62
N ARG A 7 -5.24 -17.23 8.33
CA ARG A 7 -4.06 -16.83 7.59
C ARG A 7 -4.39 -16.55 6.14
N GLU A 8 -5.22 -17.39 5.52
CA GLU A 8 -5.64 -17.17 4.14
C GLU A 8 -6.43 -15.88 4.01
N GLN A 9 -7.33 -15.61 4.95
CA GLN A 9 -8.10 -14.38 4.96
C GLN A 9 -7.20 -13.16 5.10
N ALA A 10 -6.19 -13.23 5.98
CA ALA A 10 -5.26 -12.12 6.18
C ALA A 10 -4.42 -11.87 4.93
N GLN A 11 -3.98 -12.94 4.26
CA GLN A 11 -3.20 -12.82 3.03
C GLN A 11 -4.00 -12.20 1.90
N LEU A 12 -5.27 -12.58 1.75
CA LEU A 12 -6.14 -11.98 0.74
C LEU A 12 -6.39 -10.50 1.02
N GLY A 13 -6.61 -10.14 2.27
CA GLY A 13 -6.78 -8.75 2.68
C GLY A 13 -5.54 -7.92 2.41
N LEU A 14 -4.37 -8.47 2.74
CA LEU A 14 -3.10 -7.78 2.52
C LEU A 14 -2.86 -7.57 1.02
N LYS A 15 -3.13 -8.60 0.22
CA LYS A 15 -2.97 -8.48 -1.23
C LYS A 15 -3.88 -7.39 -1.80
N TYR A 16 -5.12 -7.31 -1.31
CA TYR A 16 -6.05 -6.28 -1.73
C TYR A 16 -5.49 -4.89 -1.44
N ILE A 17 -4.94 -4.68 -0.25
CA ILE A 17 -4.36 -3.39 0.13
C ILE A 17 -3.13 -3.08 -0.73
N GLU A 18 -2.26 -4.06 -0.96
CA GLU A 18 -1.08 -3.88 -1.81
C GLU A 18 -1.47 -3.47 -3.22
N ASP A 19 -2.43 -4.18 -3.82
CA ASP A 19 -2.90 -3.87 -5.16
C ASP A 19 -3.54 -2.48 -5.22
N SER A 20 -4.26 -2.08 -4.18
CA SER A 20 -4.85 -0.75 -4.10
C SER A 20 -3.79 0.34 -4.09
N VAL A 21 -2.70 0.14 -3.35
CA VAL A 21 -1.59 1.10 -3.32
C VAL A 21 -0.93 1.21 -4.68
N VAL A 22 -0.64 0.08 -5.32
CA VAL A 22 -0.01 0.08 -6.66
C VAL A 22 -0.91 0.78 -7.67
N ASN A 23 -2.21 0.50 -7.66
CA ASN A 23 -3.16 1.17 -8.56
C ASN A 23 -3.21 2.66 -8.31
N LEU A 24 -3.18 3.06 -7.05
CA LEU A 24 -3.16 4.48 -6.68
C LEU A 24 -1.92 5.18 -7.23
N LEU A 25 -0.75 4.56 -7.09
CA LEU A 25 0.49 5.15 -7.59
C LEU A 25 0.54 5.17 -9.12
N THR A 26 -0.07 4.18 -9.77
CA THR A 26 -0.17 4.18 -11.22
C THR A 26 -0.93 5.40 -11.75
N ARG A 27 -1.92 5.86 -10.98
CA ARG A 27 -2.72 7.04 -11.33
C ARG A 27 -2.01 8.35 -10.99
N HIS A 28 -0.93 8.29 -10.21
CA HIS A 28 -0.19 9.47 -9.77
C HIS A 28 1.30 9.32 -10.16
N PRO A 29 1.64 9.51 -11.44
CA PRO A 29 3.01 9.30 -11.92
C PRO A 29 4.07 10.12 -11.20
N LYS A 30 3.67 11.25 -10.62
CA LYS A 30 4.60 12.08 -9.83
C LYS A 30 4.81 11.56 -8.42
N GLY A 31 4.07 10.51 -8.05
CA GLY A 31 4.20 9.90 -6.74
C GLY A 31 3.30 10.51 -5.68
N LEU A 32 3.25 9.84 -4.55
CA LEU A 32 2.47 10.30 -3.38
C LEU A 32 3.34 10.19 -2.13
N THR A 33 3.13 11.13 -1.21
CA THR A 33 3.79 11.06 0.10
C THR A 33 3.20 9.93 0.92
N PRO A 34 3.95 9.40 1.89
CA PRO A 34 3.41 8.38 2.80
C PRO A 34 2.11 8.84 3.48
N SER A 35 2.05 10.11 3.85
CA SER A 35 0.89 10.69 4.50
C SER A 35 -0.35 10.64 3.61
N ALA A 36 -0.18 11.01 2.33
CA ALA A 36 -1.28 10.98 1.37
C ALA A 36 -1.78 9.55 1.14
N ILE A 37 -0.87 8.59 1.04
CA ILE A 37 -1.24 7.18 0.88
C ILE A 37 -2.00 6.69 2.12
N GLY A 38 -1.53 7.04 3.31
CA GLY A 38 -2.19 6.69 4.55
C GLY A 38 -3.60 7.22 4.65
N GLU A 39 -3.80 8.48 4.21
CA GLU A 39 -5.13 9.08 4.22
C GLU A 39 -6.10 8.34 3.31
N VAL A 40 -5.67 8.00 2.09
CA VAL A 40 -6.52 7.27 1.15
C VAL A 40 -6.88 5.90 1.72
N LEU A 41 -5.90 5.17 2.25
CA LEU A 41 -6.15 3.86 2.85
C LEU A 41 -7.05 3.96 4.08
N GLY A 42 -6.85 4.98 4.90
CA GLY A 42 -7.66 5.21 6.09
C GLY A 42 -9.12 5.45 5.74
N LEU A 43 -9.37 6.29 4.74
CA LEU A 43 -10.72 6.57 4.27
C LEU A 43 -11.39 5.33 3.71
N SER A 44 -10.64 4.53 2.95
CA SER A 44 -11.18 3.32 2.34
C SER A 44 -11.52 2.23 3.34
N ALA A 45 -10.74 2.13 4.42
CA ALA A 45 -10.86 1.05 5.41
C ALA A 45 -11.51 1.51 6.72
N GLU A 46 -11.86 2.78 6.84
CA GLU A 46 -12.45 3.36 8.06
C GLU A 46 -11.59 3.10 9.30
N LEU A 47 -10.26 3.16 9.13
CA LEU A 47 -9.33 2.90 10.22
C LEU A 47 -9.07 4.16 11.05
N GLU A 48 -8.81 3.97 12.34
CA GLU A 48 -8.32 5.05 13.18
C GLU A 48 -6.95 5.51 12.68
N PRO A 49 -6.61 6.80 12.81
CA PRO A 49 -5.36 7.34 12.26
C PRO A 49 -4.12 6.57 12.68
N LYS A 50 -4.04 6.13 13.93
CA LYS A 50 -2.90 5.37 14.42
C LYS A 50 -2.76 4.03 13.72
N HIS A 51 -3.86 3.30 13.58
CA HIS A 51 -3.85 2.00 12.90
C HIS A 51 -3.61 2.15 11.41
N ARG A 52 -4.19 3.18 10.81
CA ARG A 52 -3.99 3.51 9.41
C ARG A 52 -2.50 3.69 9.10
N ASP A 53 -1.80 4.44 9.92
CA ASP A 53 -0.40 4.74 9.68
C ASP A 53 0.48 3.49 9.83
N MET A 54 0.17 2.64 10.80
CA MET A 54 0.91 1.39 11.00
C MET A 54 0.73 0.43 9.83
N ILE A 55 -0.50 0.28 9.36
CA ILE A 55 -0.81 -0.61 8.22
C ILE A 55 -0.17 -0.06 6.95
N ALA A 56 -0.29 1.23 6.71
CA ALA A 56 0.31 1.85 5.54
C ALA A 56 1.83 1.66 5.51
N ALA A 57 2.50 1.88 6.64
CA ALA A 57 3.95 1.71 6.72
C ALA A 57 4.37 0.27 6.42
N GLY A 58 3.63 -0.71 6.97
CA GLY A 58 3.93 -2.13 6.73
C GLY A 58 3.74 -2.53 5.28
N VAL A 59 2.64 -2.09 4.67
CA VAL A 59 2.35 -2.39 3.26
C VAL A 59 3.39 -1.75 2.34
N LEU A 60 3.74 -0.49 2.59
CA LEU A 60 4.73 0.22 1.78
C LEU A 60 6.09 -0.47 1.85
N GLU A 61 6.50 -0.92 3.03
CA GLU A 61 7.74 -1.66 3.18
C GLU A 61 7.74 -2.96 2.38
N LEU A 62 6.65 -3.72 2.44
CA LEU A 62 6.53 -4.96 1.67
C LEU A 62 6.60 -4.69 0.16
N LEU A 63 5.92 -3.65 -0.31
CA LEU A 63 5.92 -3.29 -1.72
C LEU A 63 7.31 -2.83 -2.19
N MET A 64 8.03 -2.12 -1.34
CA MET A 64 9.43 -1.72 -1.63
C MET A 64 10.33 -2.94 -1.74
N ARG A 65 10.22 -3.88 -0.80
CA ARG A 65 11.04 -5.09 -0.81
C ARG A 65 10.78 -5.97 -2.01
N SER A 66 9.55 -6.03 -2.46
CA SER A 66 9.17 -6.82 -3.63
C SER A 66 9.48 -6.12 -4.95
N GLY A 67 9.89 -4.86 -4.91
CA GLY A 67 10.20 -4.09 -6.09
C GLY A 67 9.00 -3.58 -6.86
N ARG A 68 7.81 -3.62 -6.27
CA ARG A 68 6.59 -3.15 -6.94
C ARG A 68 6.48 -1.63 -6.95
N ILE A 69 7.08 -0.97 -5.94
CA ILE A 69 7.13 0.48 -5.85
C ILE A 69 8.54 0.93 -5.51
N LEU A 70 8.83 2.19 -5.76
CA LEU A 70 10.12 2.79 -5.48
C LEU A 70 9.95 4.03 -4.62
N TRP A 71 10.99 4.38 -3.88
CA TRP A 71 11.05 5.63 -3.14
C TRP A 71 11.85 6.64 -3.95
N ASP A 72 11.24 7.80 -4.20
CA ASP A 72 11.92 8.90 -4.88
C ASP A 72 12.42 9.89 -3.84
N GLU A 73 13.72 9.88 -3.60
CA GLU A 73 14.35 10.73 -2.59
C GLU A 73 14.21 12.21 -2.91
N ALA A 74 14.27 12.57 -4.19
CA ALA A 74 14.20 13.97 -4.62
C ALA A 74 12.85 14.60 -4.26
N SER A 75 11.76 13.89 -4.49
CA SER A 75 10.41 14.38 -4.22
C SER A 75 9.86 13.90 -2.87
N ARG A 76 10.54 12.94 -2.24
CA ARG A 76 10.09 12.30 -1.00
C ARG A 76 8.72 11.67 -1.16
N THR A 77 8.53 10.96 -2.26
CA THR A 77 7.29 10.27 -2.57
C THR A 77 7.57 8.83 -2.95
N TYR A 78 6.53 8.00 -2.81
CA TYR A 78 6.55 6.67 -3.41
C TYR A 78 6.02 6.77 -4.84
N VAL A 79 6.62 6.02 -5.72
CA VAL A 79 6.20 5.97 -7.13
C VAL A 79 6.08 4.52 -7.57
N ASP A 80 5.24 4.30 -8.58
CA ASP A 80 5.11 2.98 -9.20
C ASP A 80 6.45 2.60 -9.87
N ASN A 81 6.80 1.32 -9.80
CA ASN A 81 7.96 0.81 -10.51
C ASN A 81 7.51 0.28 -11.87
N PRO A 82 7.81 0.97 -12.97
CA PRO A 82 7.37 0.53 -14.30
C PRO A 82 8.03 -0.78 -14.76
N ASP A 83 9.15 -1.14 -14.15
CA ASP A 83 9.89 -2.35 -14.51
C ASP A 83 9.49 -3.57 -13.67
N ARG A 84 8.47 -3.44 -12.85
CA ARG A 84 8.01 -4.58 -12.06
C ARG A 84 7.46 -5.67 -12.96
N SER A 85 7.77 -6.88 -12.63
CA SER A 85 7.30 -8.04 -13.39
C SER A 85 6.24 -8.80 -12.63
#